data_9e52bc3b07f62dc9511b79efd1cbb877
#
_entry.id   9e52bc3b07f62dc9511b79efd1cbb877
#
_cell.length_a   1.000
_cell.length_b   1.000
_cell.length_c   1.000
_cell.angle_alpha   90.00
_cell.angle_beta   90.00
_cell.angle_gamma   90.00
#
_symmetry.space_group_name_H-M   'P 1'
#
loop_
_entity.id
_entity.type
_entity.pdbx_description
1 polymer ?
#
loop_
_entity_poly.entity_id
_entity_poly.type
_entity_poly.pdbx_seq_one_letter_code
_entity_poly.pdbx_strand_id
1 'polypeptide(L)'
;VRVPTQALDLSPLQRFGSFKVKLGVIVAVSVLVAALLGWAGSAAGLNPLLFIPLTVLAALIVTQILARGMTRPLREMTVAAKAMAMGDYGRRVTTKSRDEVGQLASAFNSMSAELARTDELRRDLVANVSHELRTPVAALRGQLENMVDGVIPATTESLEIALNETERLTRLVTHLLDLSRLEAGVVDIERERIELTPFLHEAVDTAQLAARTQERDVRFVIDVRPQELTVDADPARIHQVIANLLDNASRHSPSGGTIYVRAWRLEDREHVAIEVRDQGPGIAEADRETVFERFERGGSPDHSGGTGLGLAIARWAVELHGGTIDVIDHPGRGARDPSSTIRVVLPSTPQSEERTFR
;
A
#
# COMPACT_ATOMS: atom_id res chain seq x y z
N VAL A 1 21.04 -4.93 -34.82
CA VAL A 1 21.94 -6.04 -34.45
C VAL A 1 23.10 -5.43 -33.66
N ARG A 2 23.05 -5.48 -32.35
CA ARG A 2 24.18 -5.09 -31.47
C ARG A 2 24.96 -6.35 -31.14
N VAL A 3 26.17 -6.44 -31.64
CA VAL A 3 27.14 -7.46 -31.29
C VAL A 3 27.46 -7.32 -29.80
N PRO A 4 27.33 -8.37 -28.97
CA PRO A 4 27.74 -8.30 -27.56
C PRO A 4 29.28 -8.31 -27.55
N THR A 5 29.88 -7.18 -27.26
CA THR A 5 31.29 -7.09 -26.90
C THR A 5 31.43 -7.81 -25.54
N GLN A 6 31.83 -9.07 -25.54
CA GLN A 6 32.31 -9.77 -24.38
C GLN A 6 33.57 -9.05 -23.85
N ALA A 7 33.37 -8.06 -22.98
CA ALA A 7 34.45 -7.51 -22.20
C ALA A 7 34.95 -8.65 -21.29
N LEU A 8 36.21 -9.04 -21.44
CA LEU A 8 36.89 -9.92 -20.51
C LEU A 8 36.62 -9.44 -19.07
N ASP A 9 35.93 -10.30 -18.32
CA ASP A 9 35.53 -10.03 -16.93
C ASP A 9 36.75 -10.23 -16.01
N LEU A 10 37.67 -9.28 -16.06
CA LEU A 10 38.88 -9.22 -15.23
C LEU A 10 38.55 -8.61 -13.85
N SER A 11 37.66 -9.25 -13.09
CA SER A 11 37.39 -8.83 -11.72
C SER A 11 37.84 -9.86 -10.68
N PRO A 12 39.18 -10.05 -10.50
CA PRO A 12 39.72 -11.01 -9.50
C PRO A 12 39.36 -10.61 -8.07
N LEU A 13 38.94 -9.36 -7.83
CA LEU A 13 38.62 -8.80 -6.52
C LEU A 13 37.22 -9.13 -6.00
N GLN A 14 36.37 -9.80 -6.77
CA GLN A 14 35.00 -10.14 -6.34
C GLN A 14 34.92 -11.12 -5.16
N ARG A 15 35.99 -11.84 -4.88
CA ARG A 15 36.07 -12.80 -3.76
C ARG A 15 36.29 -12.15 -2.40
N PHE A 16 36.71 -10.90 -2.35
CA PHE A 16 36.97 -10.19 -1.09
C PHE A 16 35.70 -9.49 -0.61
N GLY A 17 35.28 -9.81 0.61
CA GLY A 17 34.03 -9.35 1.22
C GLY A 17 34.08 -7.93 1.78
N SER A 18 35.22 -7.21 1.74
CA SER A 18 35.35 -5.85 2.25
C SER A 18 36.02 -4.91 1.25
N PHE A 19 35.48 -3.73 1.13
CA PHE A 19 36.02 -2.62 0.33
C PHE A 19 37.46 -2.24 0.76
N LYS A 20 37.71 -2.21 2.09
CA LYS A 20 39.05 -1.94 2.62
C LYS A 20 40.08 -2.98 2.18
N VAL A 21 39.69 -4.26 2.20
CA VAL A 21 40.59 -5.35 1.75
C VAL A 21 40.88 -5.21 0.27
N LYS A 22 39.87 -4.93 -0.56
CA LYS A 22 40.03 -4.70 -2.00
C LYS A 22 41.02 -3.53 -2.28
N LEU A 23 40.85 -2.43 -1.56
CA LEU A 23 41.75 -1.27 -1.68
C LEU A 23 43.20 -1.66 -1.28
N GLY A 24 43.33 -2.39 -0.17
CA GLY A 24 44.64 -2.89 0.26
C GLY A 24 45.28 -3.81 -0.77
N VAL A 25 44.53 -4.71 -1.38
CA VAL A 25 45.02 -5.60 -2.46
C VAL A 25 45.42 -4.81 -3.70
N ILE A 26 44.67 -3.77 -4.09
CA ILE A 26 45.04 -2.90 -5.22
C ILE A 26 46.40 -2.23 -4.97
N VAL A 27 46.57 -1.66 -3.79
CA VAL A 27 47.83 -1.00 -3.41
C VAL A 27 48.97 -2.04 -3.38
N ALA A 28 48.76 -3.17 -2.72
CA ALA A 28 49.78 -4.22 -2.61
C ALA A 28 50.22 -4.76 -3.99
N VAL A 29 49.28 -5.02 -4.89
CA VAL A 29 49.55 -5.51 -6.26
C VAL A 29 50.30 -4.43 -7.05
N SER A 30 49.90 -3.16 -6.95
CA SER A 30 50.53 -2.06 -7.66
C SER A 30 51.99 -1.86 -7.20
N VAL A 31 52.23 -1.95 -5.88
CA VAL A 31 53.59 -1.85 -5.31
C VAL A 31 54.42 -3.06 -5.73
N LEU A 32 53.88 -4.27 -5.68
CA LEU A 32 54.56 -5.49 -6.10
C LEU A 32 54.96 -5.44 -7.58
N VAL A 33 54.07 -5.00 -8.45
CA VAL A 33 54.33 -4.86 -9.89
C VAL A 33 55.47 -3.82 -10.09
N ALA A 34 55.40 -2.69 -9.41
CA ALA A 34 56.48 -1.67 -9.49
C ALA A 34 57.82 -2.22 -8.99
N ALA A 35 57.85 -2.94 -7.88
CA ALA A 35 59.06 -3.54 -7.30
C ALA A 35 59.67 -4.61 -8.23
N LEU A 36 58.83 -5.51 -8.79
CA LEU A 36 59.28 -6.55 -9.71
C LEU A 36 59.84 -5.98 -11.00
N LEU A 37 59.17 -5.00 -11.60
CA LEU A 37 59.65 -4.32 -12.80
C LEU A 37 60.94 -3.51 -12.53
N GLY A 38 60.99 -2.84 -11.39
CA GLY A 38 62.20 -2.10 -10.94
C GLY A 38 63.41 -3.03 -10.73
N TRP A 39 63.19 -4.19 -10.07
CA TRP A 39 64.21 -5.22 -9.90
C TRP A 39 64.69 -5.80 -11.23
N ALA A 40 63.76 -6.15 -12.11
CA ALA A 40 64.09 -6.71 -13.44
C ALA A 40 64.88 -5.70 -14.29
N GLY A 41 64.49 -4.43 -14.32
CA GLY A 41 65.17 -3.37 -15.02
C GLY A 41 66.61 -3.15 -14.52
N SER A 42 66.77 -3.16 -13.19
CA SER A 42 68.10 -3.08 -12.54
C SER A 42 68.96 -4.31 -12.86
N ALA A 43 68.41 -5.51 -12.79
CA ALA A 43 69.12 -6.75 -13.14
C ALA A 43 69.55 -6.83 -14.62
N ALA A 44 68.78 -6.20 -15.50
CA ALA A 44 69.04 -6.13 -16.93
C ALA A 44 70.04 -5.00 -17.31
N GLY A 45 70.52 -4.21 -16.32
CA GLY A 45 71.46 -3.11 -16.59
C GLY A 45 70.86 -1.94 -17.37
N LEU A 46 69.52 -1.77 -17.35
CA LEU A 46 68.85 -0.70 -18.07
C LEU A 46 69.11 0.66 -17.43
N ASN A 47 69.13 1.71 -18.27
CA ASN A 47 69.31 3.10 -17.77
C ASN A 47 68.14 3.50 -16.86
N PRO A 48 68.38 3.84 -15.55
CA PRO A 48 67.33 4.19 -14.62
C PRO A 48 66.42 5.30 -15.07
N LEU A 49 66.91 6.27 -15.81
CA LEU A 49 66.13 7.38 -16.36
C LEU A 49 65.05 6.95 -17.36
N LEU A 50 65.19 5.78 -17.98
CA LEU A 50 64.21 5.26 -18.95
C LEU A 50 63.27 4.25 -18.32
N PHE A 51 63.75 3.34 -17.48
CA PHE A 51 62.87 2.27 -16.96
C PHE A 51 62.03 2.67 -15.73
N ILE A 52 62.48 3.63 -14.92
CA ILE A 52 61.69 4.12 -13.75
C ILE A 52 60.34 4.72 -14.19
N PRO A 53 60.31 5.66 -15.17
CA PRO A 53 59.02 6.16 -15.66
C PRO A 53 58.11 5.06 -16.25
N LEU A 54 58.68 4.05 -16.88
CA LEU A 54 57.94 2.96 -17.46
C LEU A 54 57.31 2.06 -16.39
N THR A 55 58.04 1.77 -15.29
CA THR A 55 57.52 0.99 -14.15
C THR A 55 56.40 1.74 -13.43
N VAL A 56 56.53 3.05 -13.23
CA VAL A 56 55.49 3.91 -12.65
C VAL A 56 54.23 3.90 -13.54
N LEU A 57 54.42 4.06 -14.85
CA LEU A 57 53.29 4.01 -15.82
C LEU A 57 52.57 2.66 -15.76
N ALA A 58 53.29 1.54 -15.75
CA ALA A 58 52.73 0.20 -15.63
C ALA A 58 51.93 0.04 -14.33
N ALA A 59 52.48 0.46 -13.19
CA ALA A 59 51.80 0.42 -11.90
C ALA A 59 50.49 1.26 -11.92
N LEU A 60 50.51 2.46 -12.51
CA LEU A 60 49.35 3.32 -12.67
C LEU A 60 48.26 2.67 -13.53
N ILE A 61 48.64 2.03 -14.65
CA ILE A 61 47.71 1.29 -15.52
C ILE A 61 47.03 0.18 -14.73
N VAL A 62 47.79 -0.64 -14.00
CA VAL A 62 47.26 -1.74 -13.18
C VAL A 62 46.32 -1.16 -12.11
N THR A 63 46.67 -0.11 -11.42
CA THR A 63 45.81 0.56 -10.44
C THR A 63 44.53 1.05 -11.06
N GLN A 64 44.56 1.68 -12.23
CA GLN A 64 43.38 2.17 -12.95
C GLN A 64 42.47 1.06 -13.36
N ILE A 65 42.98 -0.08 -13.85
CA ILE A 65 42.18 -1.23 -14.23
C ILE A 65 41.43 -1.83 -13.03
N LEU A 66 42.15 -2.02 -11.92
CA LEU A 66 41.60 -2.58 -10.69
C LEU A 66 40.59 -1.62 -10.03
N ALA A 67 40.88 -0.32 -10.02
CA ALA A 67 39.99 0.70 -9.42
C ALA A 67 38.69 0.88 -10.19
N ARG A 68 38.69 0.64 -11.52
CA ARG A 68 37.45 0.71 -12.34
C ARG A 68 36.37 -0.22 -11.84
N GLY A 69 36.72 -1.41 -11.36
CA GLY A 69 35.78 -2.38 -10.80
C GLY A 69 35.05 -1.86 -9.55
N MET A 70 35.67 -0.96 -8.79
CA MET A 70 35.12 -0.37 -7.55
C MET A 70 34.34 0.91 -7.83
N THR A 71 34.78 1.74 -8.77
CA THR A 71 34.15 3.06 -9.02
C THR A 71 32.96 3.00 -9.97
N ARG A 72 32.91 1.99 -10.82
CA ARG A 72 31.82 1.82 -11.80
C ARG A 72 30.43 1.70 -11.14
N PRO A 73 30.21 0.82 -10.14
CA PRO A 73 28.90 0.72 -9.47
C PRO A 73 28.47 2.03 -8.83
N LEU A 74 29.39 2.77 -8.19
CA LEU A 74 29.09 4.07 -7.57
C LEU A 74 28.65 5.11 -8.63
N ARG A 75 29.29 5.10 -9.79
CA ARG A 75 28.89 5.99 -10.90
C ARG A 75 27.53 5.59 -11.46
N GLU A 76 27.24 4.29 -11.60
CA GLU A 76 25.94 3.79 -12.01
C GLU A 76 24.84 4.20 -11.01
N MET A 77 25.10 4.11 -9.68
CA MET A 77 24.21 4.62 -8.64
C MET A 77 23.95 6.11 -8.78
N THR A 78 24.99 6.91 -9.03
CA THR A 78 24.83 8.36 -9.22
C THR A 78 23.95 8.68 -10.42
N VAL A 79 24.09 7.95 -11.52
CA VAL A 79 23.27 8.12 -12.73
C VAL A 79 21.84 7.68 -12.45
N ALA A 80 21.66 6.54 -11.77
CA ALA A 80 20.34 6.04 -11.39
C ALA A 80 19.62 6.98 -10.42
N ALA A 81 20.33 7.54 -9.42
CA ALA A 81 19.77 8.52 -8.49
C ALA A 81 19.30 9.82 -9.20
N LYS A 82 20.06 10.29 -10.19
CA LYS A 82 19.64 11.44 -11.00
C LYS A 82 18.41 11.12 -11.87
N ALA A 83 18.31 9.92 -12.43
CA ALA A 83 17.14 9.48 -13.17
C ALA A 83 15.90 9.36 -12.27
N MET A 84 16.09 8.84 -11.07
CA MET A 84 15.08 8.73 -10.01
C MET A 84 14.51 10.10 -9.60
N ALA A 85 15.37 11.12 -9.49
CA ALA A 85 14.94 12.49 -9.21
C ALA A 85 14.07 13.10 -10.33
N MET A 86 14.10 12.50 -11.53
CA MET A 86 13.25 12.87 -12.68
C MET A 86 12.06 11.91 -12.86
N GLY A 87 11.80 11.01 -11.89
CA GLY A 87 10.70 10.06 -11.94
C GLY A 87 10.98 8.74 -12.68
N ASP A 88 12.20 8.52 -13.13
CA ASP A 88 12.60 7.23 -13.75
C ASP A 88 13.11 6.26 -12.67
N TYR A 89 12.18 5.54 -12.07
CA TYR A 89 12.46 4.54 -11.01
C TYR A 89 12.82 3.15 -11.59
N GLY A 90 12.81 2.99 -12.91
CA GLY A 90 13.05 1.68 -13.56
C GLY A 90 14.52 1.27 -13.58
N ARG A 91 15.44 2.19 -13.36
CA ARG A 91 16.88 1.91 -13.42
C ARG A 91 17.34 1.10 -12.23
N ARG A 92 17.99 -0.02 -12.50
CA ARG A 92 18.61 -0.88 -11.49
C ARG A 92 20.13 -0.82 -11.60
N VAL A 93 20.78 -0.80 -10.44
CA VAL A 93 22.24 -0.91 -10.36
C VAL A 93 22.59 -2.38 -10.21
N THR A 94 23.37 -2.90 -11.17
CA THR A 94 23.82 -4.29 -11.15
C THR A 94 25.26 -4.36 -10.69
N THR A 95 25.52 -5.10 -9.64
CA THR A 95 26.87 -5.36 -9.15
C THR A 95 27.02 -6.82 -8.75
N LYS A 96 28.18 -7.39 -9.06
CA LYS A 96 28.55 -8.74 -8.60
C LYS A 96 29.32 -8.68 -7.29
N SER A 97 29.55 -7.49 -6.73
CA SER A 97 30.30 -7.32 -5.49
C SER A 97 29.47 -7.79 -4.29
N ARG A 98 30.13 -8.46 -3.35
CA ARG A 98 29.53 -8.90 -2.08
C ARG A 98 30.03 -8.08 -0.89
N ASP A 99 30.68 -6.95 -1.16
CA ASP A 99 31.18 -6.00 -0.16
C ASP A 99 30.16 -4.89 0.14
N GLU A 100 30.61 -3.86 0.82
CA GLU A 100 29.81 -2.70 1.23
C GLU A 100 29.19 -1.99 0.02
N VAL A 101 29.85 -2.00 -1.15
CA VAL A 101 29.29 -1.44 -2.39
C VAL A 101 28.14 -2.31 -2.92
N GLY A 102 28.24 -3.63 -2.79
CA GLY A 102 27.18 -4.55 -3.14
C GLY A 102 25.94 -4.39 -2.25
N GLN A 103 26.16 -4.23 -0.94
CA GLN A 103 25.08 -3.96 0.02
C GLN A 103 24.39 -2.62 -0.28
N LEU A 104 25.17 -1.57 -0.57
CA LEU A 104 24.63 -0.26 -0.94
C LEU A 104 23.81 -0.32 -2.24
N ALA A 105 24.26 -1.08 -3.24
CA ALA A 105 23.52 -1.27 -4.48
C ALA A 105 22.19 -2.00 -4.24
N SER A 106 22.18 -3.01 -3.36
CA SER A 106 20.95 -3.72 -2.99
C SER A 106 19.97 -2.80 -2.28
N ALA A 107 20.43 -2.05 -1.27
CA ALA A 107 19.60 -1.08 -0.55
C ALA A 107 19.04 0.00 -1.48
N PHE A 108 19.88 0.52 -2.40
CA PHE A 108 19.44 1.46 -3.42
C PHE A 108 18.34 0.89 -4.32
N ASN A 109 18.50 -0.35 -4.79
CA ASN A 109 17.49 -1.00 -5.63
C ASN A 109 16.18 -1.25 -4.88
N SER A 110 16.24 -1.60 -3.59
CA SER A 110 15.05 -1.76 -2.74
C SER A 110 14.31 -0.43 -2.57
N MET A 111 15.04 0.64 -2.26
CA MET A 111 14.46 1.99 -2.17
C MET A 111 13.84 2.44 -3.50
N SER A 112 14.51 2.16 -4.63
CA SER A 112 13.99 2.48 -5.97
C SER A 112 12.72 1.71 -6.29
N ALA A 113 12.61 0.45 -5.85
CA ALA A 113 11.42 -0.36 -6.03
C ALA A 113 10.25 0.18 -5.21
N GLU A 114 10.50 0.58 -3.97
CA GLU A 114 9.48 1.15 -3.09
C GLU A 114 8.95 2.48 -3.59
N LEU A 115 9.85 3.37 -4.05
CA LEU A 115 9.44 4.63 -4.67
C LEU A 115 8.65 4.42 -5.96
N ALA A 116 9.04 3.45 -6.81
CA ALA A 116 8.29 3.11 -8.01
C ALA A 116 6.86 2.68 -7.67
N ARG A 117 6.71 1.80 -6.67
CA ARG A 117 5.41 1.32 -6.20
C ARG A 117 4.55 2.45 -5.64
N THR A 118 5.13 3.32 -4.82
CA THR A 118 4.41 4.47 -4.25
C THR A 118 3.94 5.44 -5.34
N ASP A 119 4.77 5.72 -6.34
CA ASP A 119 4.41 6.61 -7.45
C ASP A 119 3.32 5.99 -8.35
N GLU A 120 3.37 4.68 -8.60
CA GLU A 120 2.33 3.93 -9.33
C GLU A 120 1.00 4.00 -8.57
N LEU A 121 0.99 3.67 -7.29
CA LEU A 121 -0.21 3.77 -6.44
C LEU A 121 -0.80 5.18 -6.43
N ARG A 122 0.06 6.22 -6.39
CA ARG A 122 -0.38 7.61 -6.45
C ARG A 122 -1.01 7.97 -7.80
N ARG A 123 -0.44 7.49 -8.91
CA ARG A 123 -1.02 7.74 -10.24
C ARG A 123 -2.36 7.04 -10.40
N ASP A 124 -2.47 5.80 -9.96
CA ASP A 124 -3.70 5.03 -10.01
C ASP A 124 -4.78 5.68 -9.15
N LEU A 125 -4.41 6.18 -7.96
CA LEU A 125 -5.31 6.94 -7.11
C LEU A 125 -5.88 8.18 -7.85
N VAL A 126 -5.02 9.01 -8.44
CA VAL A 126 -5.45 10.22 -9.17
C VAL A 126 -6.32 9.86 -10.38
N ALA A 127 -5.97 8.82 -11.12
CA ALA A 127 -6.75 8.36 -12.27
C ALA A 127 -8.14 7.87 -11.85
N ASN A 128 -8.21 7.01 -10.82
CA ASN A 128 -9.45 6.44 -10.31
C ASN A 128 -10.35 7.53 -9.69
N VAL A 129 -9.80 8.42 -8.87
CA VAL A 129 -10.52 9.57 -8.31
C VAL A 129 -11.12 10.44 -9.42
N SER A 130 -10.32 10.74 -10.45
CA SER A 130 -10.79 11.56 -11.57
C SER A 130 -11.94 10.89 -12.32
N HIS A 131 -11.90 9.58 -12.48
CA HIS A 131 -12.96 8.80 -13.12
C HIS A 131 -14.23 8.75 -12.25
N GLU A 132 -14.07 8.47 -10.95
CA GLU A 132 -15.18 8.35 -10.00
C GLU A 132 -15.88 9.69 -9.73
N LEU A 133 -15.18 10.83 -9.86
CA LEU A 133 -15.77 12.17 -9.78
C LEU A 133 -16.45 12.58 -11.08
N ARG A 134 -15.89 12.23 -12.24
CA ARG A 134 -16.41 12.67 -13.55
C ARG A 134 -17.80 12.13 -13.81
N THR A 135 -18.06 10.87 -13.50
CA THR A 135 -19.35 10.20 -13.77
C THR A 135 -20.52 10.88 -13.07
N PRO A 136 -20.51 11.05 -11.71
CA PRO A 136 -21.63 11.69 -11.01
C PRO A 136 -21.77 13.18 -11.36
N VAL A 137 -20.66 13.90 -11.57
CA VAL A 137 -20.70 15.30 -12.00
C VAL A 137 -21.36 15.43 -13.37
N ALA A 138 -21.03 14.55 -14.33
CA ALA A 138 -21.66 14.58 -15.65
C ALA A 138 -23.15 14.22 -15.58
N ALA A 139 -23.54 13.24 -14.76
CA ALA A 139 -24.93 12.85 -14.55
C ALA A 139 -25.75 14.02 -13.95
N LEU A 140 -25.25 14.60 -12.85
CA LEU A 140 -25.87 15.73 -12.18
C LEU A 140 -26.01 16.94 -13.13
N ARG A 141 -24.96 17.26 -13.87
CA ARG A 141 -24.96 18.35 -14.85
C ARG A 141 -26.00 18.12 -15.93
N GLY A 142 -26.03 16.91 -16.55
CA GLY A 142 -26.99 16.59 -17.60
C GLY A 142 -28.43 16.64 -17.11
N GLN A 143 -28.70 16.22 -15.86
CA GLN A 143 -30.01 16.32 -15.24
C GLN A 143 -30.43 17.77 -15.03
N LEU A 144 -29.55 18.61 -14.51
CA LEU A 144 -29.82 20.03 -14.31
C LEU A 144 -29.99 20.76 -15.65
N GLU A 145 -29.17 20.47 -16.67
CA GLU A 145 -29.31 21.01 -18.02
C GLU A 145 -30.69 20.66 -18.62
N ASN A 146 -31.12 19.41 -18.51
CA ASN A 146 -32.44 18.96 -18.96
C ASN A 146 -33.60 19.65 -18.24
N MET A 147 -33.43 19.99 -16.94
CA MET A 147 -34.43 20.79 -16.21
C MET A 147 -34.47 22.23 -16.66
N VAL A 148 -33.30 22.85 -16.88
CA VAL A 148 -33.19 24.26 -17.37
C VAL A 148 -33.77 24.38 -18.77
N ASP A 149 -33.53 23.39 -19.65
CA ASP A 149 -34.03 23.39 -21.03
C ASP A 149 -35.53 22.97 -21.11
N GLY A 150 -36.15 22.64 -19.98
CA GLY A 150 -37.56 22.25 -19.92
C GLY A 150 -37.86 20.84 -20.48
N VAL A 151 -36.83 20.04 -20.72
CA VAL A 151 -36.95 18.66 -21.19
C VAL A 151 -37.49 17.75 -20.08
N ILE A 152 -37.06 18.01 -18.84
CA ILE A 152 -37.55 17.34 -17.63
C ILE A 152 -38.15 18.42 -16.71
N PRO A 153 -39.38 18.20 -16.17
CA PRO A 153 -39.95 19.15 -15.24
C PRO A 153 -39.15 19.15 -13.92
N ALA A 154 -38.94 20.32 -13.32
CA ALA A 154 -38.32 20.46 -12.02
C ALA A 154 -39.31 20.07 -10.91
N THR A 155 -39.59 18.79 -10.79
CA THR A 155 -40.43 18.22 -9.74
C THR A 155 -39.61 17.94 -8.48
N THR A 156 -40.26 17.70 -7.36
CA THR A 156 -39.60 17.24 -6.11
C THR A 156 -38.78 15.99 -6.35
N GLU A 157 -39.32 15.04 -7.11
CA GLU A 157 -38.65 13.78 -7.45
C GLU A 157 -37.36 14.00 -8.25
N SER A 158 -37.40 14.86 -9.29
CA SER A 158 -36.21 15.16 -10.09
C SER A 158 -35.13 15.93 -9.31
N LEU A 159 -35.54 16.79 -8.35
CA LEU A 159 -34.63 17.47 -7.44
C LEU A 159 -34.04 16.54 -6.38
N GLU A 160 -34.80 15.58 -5.87
CA GLU A 160 -34.31 14.55 -4.95
C GLU A 160 -33.24 13.66 -5.61
N ILE A 161 -33.40 13.30 -6.88
CA ILE A 161 -32.36 12.56 -7.62
C ILE A 161 -31.06 13.39 -7.71
N ALA A 162 -31.17 14.69 -8.01
CA ALA A 162 -30.01 15.57 -8.06
C ALA A 162 -29.35 15.76 -6.68
N LEU A 163 -30.15 15.82 -5.61
CA LEU A 163 -29.68 15.90 -4.23
C LEU A 163 -28.92 14.62 -3.84
N ASN A 164 -29.47 13.45 -4.13
CA ASN A 164 -28.83 12.15 -3.86
C ASN A 164 -27.47 12.02 -4.55
N GLU A 165 -27.34 12.54 -5.79
CA GLU A 165 -26.05 12.53 -6.50
C GLU A 165 -25.04 13.51 -5.86
N THR A 166 -25.50 14.65 -5.35
CA THR A 166 -24.68 15.61 -4.60
C THR A 166 -24.19 15.00 -3.28
N GLU A 167 -25.04 14.29 -2.55
CA GLU A 167 -24.68 13.58 -1.33
C GLU A 167 -23.66 12.46 -1.60
N ARG A 168 -23.82 11.76 -2.72
CA ARG A 168 -22.84 10.75 -3.18
C ARG A 168 -21.47 11.36 -3.44
N LEU A 169 -21.42 12.53 -4.11
CA LEU A 169 -20.19 13.29 -4.32
C LEU A 169 -19.56 13.73 -2.99
N THR A 170 -20.37 14.23 -2.06
CA THR A 170 -19.90 14.63 -0.73
C THR A 170 -19.25 13.48 0.01
N ARG A 171 -19.88 12.30 0.00
CA ARG A 171 -19.28 11.08 0.59
C ARG A 171 -17.97 10.71 -0.07
N LEU A 172 -17.89 10.78 -1.40
CA LEU A 172 -16.63 10.47 -2.12
C LEU A 172 -15.50 11.43 -1.72
N VAL A 173 -15.80 12.74 -1.64
CA VAL A 173 -14.81 13.75 -1.20
C VAL A 173 -14.35 13.49 0.24
N THR A 174 -15.26 13.16 1.15
CA THR A 174 -14.93 12.82 2.53
C THR A 174 -14.01 11.60 2.60
N HIS A 175 -14.31 10.54 1.85
CA HIS A 175 -13.47 9.35 1.76
C HIS A 175 -12.07 9.67 1.22
N LEU A 176 -11.94 10.60 0.26
CA LEU A 176 -10.65 11.03 -0.28
C LEU A 176 -9.84 11.85 0.73
N LEU A 177 -10.49 12.70 1.52
CA LEU A 177 -9.83 13.45 2.59
C LEU A 177 -9.33 12.50 3.69
N ASP A 178 -10.12 11.50 4.07
CA ASP A 178 -9.69 10.48 5.02
C ASP A 178 -8.49 9.68 4.50
N LEU A 179 -8.52 9.31 3.21
CA LEU A 179 -7.40 8.64 2.55
C LEU A 179 -6.12 9.49 2.52
N SER A 180 -6.26 10.80 2.25
CA SER A 180 -5.13 11.73 2.25
C SER A 180 -4.50 11.88 3.65
N ARG A 181 -5.32 11.93 4.70
CA ARG A 181 -4.84 11.94 6.10
C ARG A 181 -4.10 10.66 6.46
N LEU A 182 -4.59 9.52 5.96
CA LEU A 182 -3.95 8.22 6.09
C LEU A 182 -2.53 8.23 5.51
N GLU A 183 -2.35 8.73 4.30
CA GLU A 183 -1.05 8.79 3.64
C GLU A 183 -0.07 9.74 4.35
N ALA A 184 -0.58 10.79 4.96
CA ALA A 184 0.23 11.72 5.73
C ALA A 184 0.72 11.16 7.08
N GLY A 185 0.17 10.03 7.54
CA GLY A 185 0.52 9.43 8.84
C GLY A 185 0.17 10.32 10.05
N VAL A 186 -0.60 11.39 9.83
CA VAL A 186 -0.97 12.40 10.84
C VAL A 186 -2.41 12.16 11.24
N VAL A 187 -2.65 11.10 12.01
CA VAL A 187 -3.97 10.90 12.60
C VAL A 187 -3.79 10.64 14.08
N ASP A 188 -4.11 11.64 14.89
CA ASP A 188 -4.30 11.45 16.32
C ASP A 188 -5.60 10.66 16.52
N ILE A 189 -5.53 9.60 17.31
CA ILE A 189 -6.68 8.80 17.72
C ILE A 189 -7.14 9.30 19.08
N GLU A 190 -8.35 9.80 19.15
CA GLU A 190 -9.00 10.16 20.41
C GLU A 190 -9.73 8.94 20.97
N ARG A 191 -9.00 8.10 21.72
CA ARG A 191 -9.57 6.88 22.29
C ARG A 191 -10.45 7.19 23.48
N GLU A 192 -11.65 6.64 23.46
CA GLU A 192 -12.62 6.68 24.55
C GLU A 192 -13.16 5.27 24.81
N ARG A 193 -13.72 5.07 26.00
CA ARG A 193 -14.40 3.82 26.32
C ARG A 193 -15.79 3.83 25.70
N ILE A 194 -16.00 2.99 24.68
CA ILE A 194 -17.25 2.84 23.95
C ILE A 194 -18.04 1.65 24.52
N GLU A 195 -19.29 1.85 24.91
CA GLU A 195 -20.25 0.78 25.20
C GLU A 195 -20.82 0.30 23.86
N LEU A 196 -20.51 -0.94 23.47
CA LEU A 196 -20.83 -1.43 22.13
C LEU A 196 -22.33 -1.64 21.91
N THR A 197 -23.11 -1.94 22.95
CA THR A 197 -24.55 -2.17 22.78
C THR A 197 -25.27 -0.92 22.28
N PRO A 198 -25.25 0.24 22.98
CA PRO A 198 -25.90 1.45 22.48
C PRO A 198 -25.27 1.95 21.19
N PHE A 199 -23.94 1.87 21.06
CA PHE A 199 -23.20 2.30 19.89
C PHE A 199 -23.62 1.57 18.59
N LEU A 200 -23.74 0.23 18.65
CA LEU A 200 -24.17 -0.56 17.51
C LEU A 200 -25.66 -0.37 17.17
N HIS A 201 -26.51 -0.11 18.16
CA HIS A 201 -27.90 0.23 17.92
C HIS A 201 -28.03 1.54 17.16
N GLU A 202 -27.32 2.60 17.57
CA GLU A 202 -27.33 3.90 16.87
C GLU A 202 -26.83 3.77 15.41
N ALA A 203 -25.74 3.03 15.21
CA ALA A 203 -25.20 2.79 13.89
C ALA A 203 -26.18 2.00 12.99
N VAL A 204 -26.85 1.00 13.54
CA VAL A 204 -27.85 0.20 12.82
C VAL A 204 -29.12 1.00 12.53
N ASP A 205 -29.61 1.83 13.46
CA ASP A 205 -30.76 2.70 13.24
C ASP A 205 -30.49 3.69 12.09
N THR A 206 -29.29 4.26 12.06
CA THR A 206 -28.86 5.13 10.95
C THR A 206 -28.79 4.36 9.61
N ALA A 207 -28.21 3.16 9.60
CA ALA A 207 -28.13 2.33 8.42
C ALA A 207 -29.51 1.86 7.92
N GLN A 208 -30.45 1.55 8.84
CA GLN A 208 -31.81 1.17 8.49
C GLN A 208 -32.57 2.33 7.85
N LEU A 209 -32.39 3.55 8.36
CA LEU A 209 -32.98 4.75 7.75
C LEU A 209 -32.43 4.98 6.34
N ALA A 210 -31.11 4.89 6.17
CA ALA A 210 -30.43 5.01 4.89
C ALA A 210 -30.88 3.95 3.89
N ALA A 211 -31.05 2.68 4.33
CA ALA A 211 -31.54 1.60 3.50
C ALA A 211 -32.96 1.87 3.01
N ARG A 212 -33.86 2.35 3.88
CA ARG A 212 -35.24 2.74 3.51
C ARG A 212 -35.28 3.86 2.49
N THR A 213 -34.48 4.92 2.68
CA THR A 213 -34.39 6.05 1.74
C THR A 213 -33.89 5.60 0.36
N GLN A 214 -33.07 4.55 0.31
CA GLN A 214 -32.56 3.94 -0.93
C GLN A 214 -33.44 2.80 -1.45
N GLU A 215 -34.65 2.63 -0.93
CA GLU A 215 -35.61 1.58 -1.29
C GLU A 215 -35.06 0.16 -1.15
N ARG A 216 -34.09 -0.05 -0.25
CA ARG A 216 -33.53 -1.37 0.04
C ARG A 216 -34.33 -2.04 1.15
N ASP A 217 -34.96 -3.15 0.82
CA ASP A 217 -35.71 -3.95 1.79
C ASP A 217 -34.76 -4.93 2.50
N VAL A 218 -34.16 -4.48 3.60
CA VAL A 218 -33.28 -5.30 4.43
C VAL A 218 -33.65 -5.14 5.92
N ARG A 219 -33.40 -6.19 6.70
CA ARG A 219 -33.60 -6.20 8.16
C ARG A 219 -32.27 -6.32 8.87
N PHE A 220 -32.13 -5.63 9.99
CA PHE A 220 -30.93 -5.72 10.83
C PHE A 220 -31.26 -6.45 12.14
N VAL A 221 -30.35 -7.32 12.57
CA VAL A 221 -30.44 -8.05 13.84
C VAL A 221 -29.14 -7.88 14.60
N ILE A 222 -29.22 -7.38 15.83
CA ILE A 222 -28.07 -7.10 16.68
C ILE A 222 -27.99 -8.14 17.81
N ASP A 223 -26.80 -8.69 18.07
CA ASP A 223 -26.53 -9.64 19.16
C ASP A 223 -25.18 -9.28 19.80
N VAL A 224 -25.19 -8.60 20.96
CA VAL A 224 -23.99 -8.22 21.73
C VAL A 224 -23.89 -9.05 22.99
N ARG A 225 -22.76 -9.72 23.21
CA ARG A 225 -22.54 -10.59 24.37
C ARG A 225 -21.14 -10.40 24.99
N PRO A 226 -21.02 -10.02 26.27
CA PRO A 226 -22.10 -9.58 27.18
C PRO A 226 -22.68 -8.23 26.77
N GLN A 227 -23.84 -7.84 27.31
CA GLN A 227 -24.47 -6.56 26.96
C GLN A 227 -23.63 -5.34 27.38
N GLU A 228 -22.83 -5.46 28.45
CA GLU A 228 -21.92 -4.43 28.95
C GLU A 228 -20.53 -4.48 28.24
N LEU A 229 -20.48 -5.04 27.04
CA LEU A 229 -19.24 -5.13 26.28
C LEU A 229 -18.71 -3.73 25.93
N THR A 230 -17.45 -3.47 26.27
CA THR A 230 -16.78 -2.20 26.00
C THR A 230 -15.49 -2.40 25.21
N VAL A 231 -15.10 -1.38 24.46
CA VAL A 231 -13.82 -1.29 23.75
C VAL A 231 -13.24 0.12 23.90
N ASP A 232 -11.91 0.23 24.00
CA ASP A 232 -11.22 1.53 24.04
C ASP A 232 -10.77 1.90 22.62
N ALA A 233 -11.52 2.80 21.97
CA ALA A 233 -11.30 3.17 20.57
C ALA A 233 -11.79 4.60 20.31
N ASP A 234 -11.46 5.15 19.14
CA ASP A 234 -12.00 6.43 18.66
C ASP A 234 -13.43 6.20 18.14
N PRO A 235 -14.45 6.81 18.79
CA PRO A 235 -15.86 6.57 18.44
C PRO A 235 -16.19 6.95 17.00
N ALA A 236 -15.64 8.06 16.51
CA ALA A 236 -15.91 8.54 15.16
C ALA A 236 -15.33 7.58 14.10
N ARG A 237 -14.14 7.04 14.35
CA ARG A 237 -13.51 6.07 13.46
C ARG A 237 -14.20 4.71 13.48
N ILE A 238 -14.56 4.22 14.65
CA ILE A 238 -15.31 2.96 14.73
C ILE A 238 -16.71 3.09 14.14
N HIS A 239 -17.38 4.25 14.34
CA HIS A 239 -18.65 4.52 13.67
C HIS A 239 -18.49 4.46 12.14
N GLN A 240 -17.43 5.04 11.60
CA GLN A 240 -17.12 5.00 10.17
C GLN A 240 -16.87 3.57 9.67
N VAL A 241 -16.17 2.73 10.46
CA VAL A 241 -15.99 1.29 10.15
C VAL A 241 -17.34 0.60 10.03
N ILE A 242 -18.15 0.70 11.09
CA ILE A 242 -19.46 0.03 11.13
C ILE A 242 -20.39 0.54 10.02
N ALA A 243 -20.45 1.84 9.79
CA ALA A 243 -21.26 2.42 8.71
C ALA A 243 -20.86 1.88 7.33
N ASN A 244 -19.55 1.77 7.05
CA ASN A 244 -19.05 1.21 5.80
C ASN A 244 -19.41 -0.28 5.65
N LEU A 245 -19.32 -1.06 6.73
CA LEU A 245 -19.69 -2.48 6.72
C LEU A 245 -21.20 -2.67 6.52
N LEU A 246 -22.04 -1.86 7.19
CA LEU A 246 -23.49 -1.92 7.08
C LEU A 246 -23.99 -1.47 5.70
N ASP A 247 -23.41 -0.41 5.12
CA ASP A 247 -23.75 0.03 3.74
C ASP A 247 -23.35 -1.06 2.74
N ASN A 248 -22.17 -1.66 2.89
CA ASN A 248 -21.74 -2.77 2.03
C ASN A 248 -22.71 -3.97 2.15
N ALA A 249 -23.02 -4.40 3.36
CA ALA A 249 -23.94 -5.50 3.62
C ALA A 249 -25.36 -5.22 3.07
N SER A 250 -25.86 -3.99 3.26
CA SER A 250 -27.17 -3.56 2.76
C SER A 250 -27.24 -3.55 1.23
N ARG A 251 -26.13 -3.19 0.58
CA ARG A 251 -26.02 -3.12 -0.88
C ARG A 251 -26.02 -4.49 -1.55
N HIS A 252 -25.36 -5.45 -0.91
CA HIS A 252 -25.17 -6.79 -1.48
C HIS A 252 -26.21 -7.81 -1.01
N SER A 253 -27.00 -7.49 0.02
CA SER A 253 -28.10 -8.35 0.47
C SER A 253 -29.25 -8.40 -0.54
N PRO A 254 -29.89 -9.55 -0.71
CA PRO A 254 -31.11 -9.65 -1.50
C PRO A 254 -32.26 -8.89 -0.82
N SER A 255 -33.30 -8.52 -1.60
CA SER A 255 -34.52 -7.92 -1.05
C SER A 255 -35.18 -8.88 -0.03
N GLY A 256 -35.59 -8.34 1.13
CA GLY A 256 -36.08 -9.12 2.28
C GLY A 256 -34.97 -9.81 3.09
N GLY A 257 -33.70 -9.60 2.72
CA GLY A 257 -32.55 -10.19 3.39
C GLY A 257 -32.34 -9.68 4.81
N THR A 258 -31.61 -10.46 5.62
CA THR A 258 -31.29 -10.11 7.01
C THR A 258 -29.78 -9.93 7.18
N ILE A 259 -29.40 -8.80 7.75
CA ILE A 259 -28.02 -8.45 8.11
C ILE A 259 -27.86 -8.66 9.61
N TYR A 260 -26.88 -9.47 10.00
CA TYR A 260 -26.59 -9.76 11.40
C TYR A 260 -25.36 -8.97 11.84
N VAL A 261 -25.49 -8.24 12.94
CA VAL A 261 -24.40 -7.53 13.61
C VAL A 261 -24.19 -8.21 14.95
N ARG A 262 -23.02 -8.78 15.16
CA ARG A 262 -22.66 -9.46 16.40
C ARG A 262 -21.42 -8.87 17.00
N ALA A 263 -21.38 -8.77 18.33
CA ALA A 263 -20.18 -8.37 19.05
C ALA A 263 -19.99 -9.24 20.28
N TRP A 264 -18.74 -9.68 20.50
CA TRP A 264 -18.40 -10.50 21.68
C TRP A 264 -16.92 -10.35 22.02
N ARG A 265 -16.56 -10.73 23.24
CA ARG A 265 -15.18 -10.80 23.68
C ARG A 265 -14.57 -12.12 23.23
N LEU A 266 -13.35 -12.08 22.65
CA LEU A 266 -12.63 -13.29 22.27
C LEU A 266 -12.16 -14.06 23.50
N GLU A 267 -11.77 -15.35 23.30
CA GLU A 267 -11.34 -16.25 24.38
C GLU A 267 -10.10 -15.76 25.13
N ASP A 268 -9.22 -15.01 24.44
CA ASP A 268 -8.03 -14.40 25.01
C ASP A 268 -8.36 -13.25 26.00
N ARG A 269 -9.60 -12.79 26.00
CA ARG A 269 -10.12 -11.66 26.81
C ARG A 269 -9.45 -10.31 26.57
N GLU A 270 -8.49 -10.25 25.65
CA GLU A 270 -7.76 -9.04 25.28
C GLU A 270 -8.35 -8.35 24.06
N HIS A 271 -9.18 -9.07 23.29
CA HIS A 271 -9.78 -8.56 22.08
C HIS A 271 -11.30 -8.67 22.09
N VAL A 272 -11.92 -7.77 21.35
CA VAL A 272 -13.35 -7.75 21.04
C VAL A 272 -13.52 -7.97 19.54
N ALA A 273 -14.40 -8.89 19.17
CA ALA A 273 -14.78 -9.11 17.78
C ALA A 273 -16.13 -8.45 17.51
N ILE A 274 -16.24 -7.80 16.35
CA ILE A 274 -17.49 -7.30 15.78
C ILE A 274 -17.65 -7.93 14.40
N GLU A 275 -18.77 -8.59 14.14
CA GLU A 275 -19.09 -9.21 12.86
C GLU A 275 -20.29 -8.54 12.23
N VAL A 276 -20.17 -8.29 10.94
CA VAL A 276 -21.31 -7.96 10.06
C VAL A 276 -21.44 -9.05 9.02
N ARG A 277 -22.61 -9.73 9.03
CA ARG A 277 -22.93 -10.80 8.10
C ARG A 277 -24.13 -10.41 7.27
N ASP A 278 -23.99 -10.49 5.97
CA ASP A 278 -25.08 -10.34 4.99
C ASP A 278 -25.52 -11.69 4.40
N GLN A 279 -26.56 -11.65 3.57
CA GLN A 279 -27.06 -12.79 2.81
C GLN A 279 -26.84 -12.59 1.30
N GLY A 280 -25.79 -11.85 0.93
CA GLY A 280 -25.40 -11.60 -0.44
C GLY A 280 -24.71 -12.80 -1.12
N PRO A 281 -24.14 -12.60 -2.32
CA PRO A 281 -23.53 -13.66 -3.10
C PRO A 281 -22.26 -14.25 -2.49
N GLY A 282 -21.77 -13.68 -1.40
CA GLY A 282 -20.49 -14.05 -0.80
C GLY A 282 -19.30 -13.35 -1.48
N ILE A 283 -18.11 -13.52 -0.89
CA ILE A 283 -16.84 -13.04 -1.43
C ILE A 283 -16.01 -14.26 -1.79
N ALA A 284 -15.60 -14.35 -3.05
CA ALA A 284 -14.77 -15.47 -3.52
C ALA A 284 -13.41 -15.50 -2.77
N GLU A 285 -12.88 -16.69 -2.53
CA GLU A 285 -11.63 -16.86 -1.78
C GLU A 285 -10.47 -16.06 -2.38
N ALA A 286 -10.40 -15.98 -3.71
CA ALA A 286 -9.40 -15.20 -4.44
C ALA A 286 -9.50 -13.68 -4.19
N ASP A 287 -10.70 -13.19 -3.85
CA ASP A 287 -10.98 -11.75 -3.72
C ASP A 287 -10.93 -11.28 -2.25
N ARG A 288 -10.78 -12.18 -1.27
CA ARG A 288 -10.89 -11.84 0.16
C ARG A 288 -9.84 -10.86 0.67
N GLU A 289 -8.65 -10.91 0.14
CA GLU A 289 -7.58 -9.96 0.48
C GLU A 289 -7.74 -8.65 -0.29
N THR A 290 -8.14 -8.76 -1.56
CA THR A 290 -8.23 -7.61 -2.48
C THR A 290 -9.47 -6.76 -2.26
N VAL A 291 -10.57 -7.28 -1.69
CA VAL A 291 -11.78 -6.46 -1.38
C VAL A 291 -11.51 -5.30 -0.42
N PHE A 292 -10.42 -5.34 0.34
CA PHE A 292 -9.98 -4.25 1.19
C PHE A 292 -8.98 -3.31 0.50
N GLU A 293 -8.61 -3.57 -0.75
CA GLU A 293 -7.79 -2.67 -1.55
C GLU A 293 -8.63 -1.50 -2.08
N ARG A 294 -7.95 -0.41 -2.39
CA ARG A 294 -8.60 0.83 -2.82
C ARG A 294 -9.18 0.67 -4.22
N PHE A 295 -10.43 1.12 -4.41
CA PHE A 295 -11.16 1.07 -5.69
C PHE A 295 -11.47 -0.34 -6.21
N GLU A 296 -11.18 -1.38 -5.44
CA GLU A 296 -11.58 -2.73 -5.79
C GLU A 296 -13.10 -2.90 -5.69
N ARG A 297 -13.66 -3.49 -6.74
CA ARG A 297 -15.07 -3.83 -6.85
C ARG A 297 -15.14 -5.32 -7.13
N GLY A 298 -15.60 -6.12 -6.18
CA GLY A 298 -15.77 -7.56 -6.38
C GLY A 298 -16.53 -7.83 -7.69
N GLY A 299 -16.03 -8.78 -8.46
CA GLY A 299 -16.28 -9.14 -9.86
C GLY A 299 -17.69 -9.19 -10.46
N SER A 300 -18.65 -8.42 -10.01
CA SER A 300 -19.95 -8.28 -10.67
C SER A 300 -20.02 -6.97 -11.46
N PRO A 301 -20.28 -7.04 -12.78
CA PRO A 301 -20.41 -5.86 -13.63
C PRO A 301 -21.70 -5.05 -13.40
N ASP A 302 -22.59 -5.51 -12.54
CA ASP A 302 -23.81 -4.78 -12.18
C ASP A 302 -23.50 -3.66 -11.18
N HIS A 303 -23.58 -2.49 -11.70
CA HIS A 303 -23.15 -1.18 -11.22
C HIS A 303 -23.96 -0.61 -10.06
N SER A 304 -24.06 -1.27 -8.96
CA SER A 304 -24.66 -0.69 -7.75
C SER A 304 -23.63 0.15 -6.98
N GLY A 305 -23.24 1.25 -7.57
CA GLY A 305 -22.94 2.54 -6.90
C GLY A 305 -21.89 2.63 -5.79
N GLY A 306 -21.03 1.65 -5.55
CA GLY A 306 -19.96 1.74 -4.53
C GLY A 306 -18.69 2.40 -5.07
N THR A 307 -18.02 3.22 -4.24
CA THR A 307 -16.77 3.90 -4.60
C THR A 307 -15.55 2.96 -4.54
N GLY A 308 -15.69 1.75 -3.99
CA GLY A 308 -14.55 0.85 -3.73
C GLY A 308 -13.59 1.37 -2.64
N LEU A 309 -13.97 2.42 -1.90
CA LEU A 309 -13.14 2.98 -0.83
C LEU A 309 -13.60 2.59 0.57
N GLY A 310 -14.87 2.21 0.74
CA GLY A 310 -15.46 1.97 2.07
C GLY A 310 -14.74 0.89 2.88
N LEU A 311 -14.47 -0.27 2.28
CA LEU A 311 -13.76 -1.36 2.96
C LEU A 311 -12.28 -1.05 3.19
N ALA A 312 -11.63 -0.34 2.27
CA ALA A 312 -10.24 0.13 2.46
C ALA A 312 -10.12 1.11 3.63
N ILE A 313 -11.08 2.03 3.78
CA ILE A 313 -11.15 2.97 4.91
C ILE A 313 -11.44 2.21 6.21
N ALA A 314 -12.34 1.22 6.18
CA ALA A 314 -12.64 0.40 7.34
C ALA A 314 -11.39 -0.36 7.80
N ARG A 315 -10.66 -1.00 6.90
CA ARG A 315 -9.40 -1.70 7.19
C ARG A 315 -8.39 -0.76 7.85
N TRP A 316 -8.16 0.38 7.24
CA TRP A 316 -7.25 1.37 7.80
C TRP A 316 -7.64 1.82 9.20
N ALA A 317 -8.91 2.19 9.42
CA ALA A 317 -9.36 2.65 10.73
C ALA A 317 -9.19 1.56 11.80
N VAL A 318 -9.39 0.30 11.44
CA VAL A 318 -9.15 -0.85 12.32
C VAL A 318 -7.67 -1.05 12.61
N GLU A 319 -6.81 -1.00 11.60
CA GLU A 319 -5.34 -1.10 11.73
C GLU A 319 -4.76 0.03 12.58
N LEU A 320 -5.31 1.24 12.48
CA LEU A 320 -4.95 2.39 13.30
C LEU A 320 -5.19 2.14 14.80
N HIS A 321 -6.18 1.31 15.12
CA HIS A 321 -6.48 0.87 16.49
C HIS A 321 -5.66 -0.35 16.94
N GLY A 322 -4.78 -0.88 16.06
CA GLY A 322 -4.02 -2.11 16.31
C GLY A 322 -4.87 -3.37 16.17
N GLY A 323 -6.01 -3.27 15.48
CA GLY A 323 -6.91 -4.37 15.19
C GLY A 323 -6.69 -5.03 13.84
N THR A 324 -7.53 -6.01 13.51
CA THR A 324 -7.58 -6.68 12.19
C THR A 324 -9.00 -6.71 11.65
N ILE A 325 -9.12 -6.73 10.31
CA ILE A 325 -10.38 -6.89 9.61
C ILE A 325 -10.21 -7.95 8.53
N ASP A 326 -11.10 -8.93 8.52
CA ASP A 326 -11.00 -10.09 7.65
C ASP A 326 -12.37 -10.54 7.15
N VAL A 327 -12.39 -11.16 5.95
CA VAL A 327 -13.52 -11.94 5.46
C VAL A 327 -13.40 -13.35 6.00
N ILE A 328 -14.44 -13.82 6.71
CA ILE A 328 -14.43 -15.14 7.33
C ILE A 328 -15.47 -16.07 6.72
N ASP A 329 -15.14 -17.37 6.71
CA ASP A 329 -16.08 -18.43 6.39
C ASP A 329 -16.83 -18.86 7.64
N HIS A 330 -18.10 -19.18 7.48
CA HIS A 330 -18.83 -19.87 8.54
C HIS A 330 -18.69 -21.40 8.35
N PRO A 331 -17.98 -22.09 9.25
CA PRO A 331 -17.89 -23.54 9.20
C PRO A 331 -19.29 -24.14 9.41
N GLY A 332 -19.75 -24.94 8.45
CA GLY A 332 -20.98 -25.73 8.56
C GLY A 332 -22.08 -25.44 7.55
N ARG A 333 -21.92 -24.45 6.65
CA ARG A 333 -22.85 -24.24 5.53
C ARG A 333 -22.15 -24.52 4.21
N GLY A 334 -22.66 -25.53 3.49
CA GLY A 334 -22.16 -25.86 2.17
C GLY A 334 -22.48 -24.78 1.15
N ALA A 335 -21.98 -24.90 -0.09
CA ALA A 335 -22.10 -23.99 -1.23
C ALA A 335 -23.53 -23.53 -1.60
N ARG A 336 -24.55 -23.86 -0.80
CA ARG A 336 -25.97 -23.55 -1.02
C ARG A 336 -26.48 -22.31 -0.26
N ASP A 337 -25.68 -21.68 0.61
CA ASP A 337 -26.10 -20.49 1.36
C ASP A 337 -25.00 -19.42 1.23
N PRO A 338 -24.95 -18.71 0.09
CA PRO A 338 -23.99 -17.65 -0.14
C PRO A 338 -24.23 -16.54 0.88
N SER A 339 -23.21 -16.16 1.62
CA SER A 339 -23.23 -15.06 2.57
C SER A 339 -21.81 -14.52 2.73
N SER A 340 -21.68 -13.21 2.94
CA SER A 340 -20.42 -12.63 3.34
C SER A 340 -20.43 -12.38 4.84
N THR A 341 -19.30 -12.60 5.49
CA THR A 341 -19.09 -12.22 6.88
C THR A 341 -17.78 -11.49 6.99
N ILE A 342 -17.85 -10.24 7.43
CA ILE A 342 -16.67 -9.43 7.70
C ILE A 342 -16.54 -9.32 9.21
N ARG A 343 -15.37 -9.69 9.72
CA ARG A 343 -15.03 -9.62 11.14
C ARG A 343 -13.98 -8.53 11.38
N VAL A 344 -14.25 -7.69 12.33
CA VAL A 344 -13.33 -6.71 12.90
C VAL A 344 -12.91 -7.20 14.27
N VAL A 345 -11.62 -7.19 14.57
CA VAL A 345 -11.07 -7.52 15.87
C VAL A 345 -10.32 -6.30 16.40
N LEU A 346 -10.68 -5.82 17.57
CA LEU A 346 -10.08 -4.67 18.24
C LEU A 346 -9.50 -5.05 19.59
N PRO A 347 -8.37 -4.49 20.02
CA PRO A 347 -7.89 -4.63 21.38
C PRO A 347 -8.92 -4.06 22.36
N SER A 348 -9.23 -4.79 23.44
CA SER A 348 -10.18 -4.33 24.45
C SER A 348 -9.62 -3.22 25.35
N THR A 349 -8.29 -3.12 25.43
CA THR A 349 -7.54 -2.10 26.17
C THR A 349 -6.43 -1.56 25.28
N PRO A 350 -6.06 -0.26 25.32
CA PRO A 350 -4.98 0.25 24.52
C PRO A 350 -3.69 -0.54 24.80
N GLN A 351 -3.03 -1.04 23.77
CA GLN A 351 -1.64 -1.49 23.91
C GLN A 351 -0.81 -0.27 24.30
N SER A 352 -0.25 -0.28 25.51
CA SER A 352 0.71 0.73 25.94
C SER A 352 1.78 0.86 24.87
N GLU A 353 1.99 2.08 24.34
CA GLU A 353 3.04 2.41 23.38
C GLU A 353 4.43 2.13 23.99
N GLU A 354 4.89 0.87 23.96
CA GLU A 354 6.29 0.51 24.01
C GLU A 354 6.77 0.21 22.58
N ARG A 355 6.71 1.20 21.68
CA ARG A 355 7.61 1.24 20.52
C ARG A 355 8.76 2.17 20.84
N THR A 356 9.68 1.65 21.64
CA THR A 356 11.05 2.16 21.71
C THR A 356 11.64 2.14 20.31
N PHE A 357 11.87 3.32 19.76
CA PHE A 357 12.70 3.50 18.57
C PHE A 357 14.04 2.80 18.82
N ARG A 358 14.36 1.74 18.07
CA ARG A 358 15.70 1.22 17.86
C ARG A 358 16.06 1.31 16.39
#